data_d430dfdca78f4b40036e1fff7388c5dd
#
_entry.id   d430dfdca78f4b40036e1fff7388c5dd
#
_cell.length_a   1.000
_cell.length_b   1.000
_cell.length_c   1.000
_cell.angle_alpha   90.00
_cell.angle_beta   90.00
_cell.angle_gamma   90.00
#
_symmetry.space_group_name_H-M   'P 1'
#
loop_
_entity.id
_entity.type
_entity.pdbx_description
1 polymer ?
#
loop_
_entity_poly.entity_id
_entity_poly.type
_entity_poly.pdbx_seq_one_letter_code
_entity_poly.pdbx_strand_id
1 'polypeptide(L)'
;RLVIAEVGSVHDGSFGNAMNLIKVAAQSGADCVKFQTHIFDSESLPDAPSPKYFSDENRGDYFKRTAFNFDQWKKLREECENHSVKFLSSPFSTDAVDLLEKLNVFAYKIPSGEVTNLPLLEKISNIGKPVFISSGMSNWEEIDRSVKIISQNCEIVIMQCSSIYPCPKESVGLNIISEMKKRYGCSVGYSDHYTGIEAAIAAAALGATVIEKHFT
;
A
#
# COMPACT_ATOMS: atom_id res chain seq x y z
N ARG A 1 -15.48 4.76 -7.97
CA ARG A 1 -14.06 4.35 -7.94
C ARG A 1 -13.41 4.94 -6.71
N LEU A 2 -12.42 4.26 -6.17
CA LEU A 2 -11.63 4.73 -5.02
C LEU A 2 -10.28 5.24 -5.53
N VAL A 3 -9.91 6.46 -5.19
CA VAL A 3 -8.60 7.05 -5.50
C VAL A 3 -7.78 7.12 -4.21
N ILE A 4 -6.63 6.44 -4.20
CA ILE A 4 -5.71 6.36 -3.07
C ILE A 4 -4.48 7.22 -3.38
N ALA A 5 -4.27 8.27 -2.59
CA ALA A 5 -3.03 9.03 -2.60
C ALA A 5 -1.98 8.30 -1.73
N GLU A 6 -0.95 7.76 -2.37
CA GLU A 6 0.15 7.09 -1.68
C GLU A 6 1.20 8.10 -1.22
N VAL A 7 1.17 8.40 0.06
CA VAL A 7 2.21 9.20 0.73
C VAL A 7 3.46 8.33 0.98
N GLY A 8 3.25 7.05 1.31
CA GLY A 8 4.37 6.15 1.60
C GLY A 8 5.24 6.71 2.72
N SER A 9 6.52 6.95 2.41
CA SER A 9 7.51 7.51 3.35
C SER A 9 8.03 8.90 2.93
N VAL A 10 7.39 9.59 1.96
CA VAL A 10 7.86 10.92 1.51
C VAL A 10 7.74 12.01 2.56
N HIS A 11 7.04 11.75 3.67
CA HIS A 11 7.04 12.62 4.86
C HIS A 11 8.42 12.70 5.53
N ASP A 12 9.33 11.78 5.22
CA ASP A 12 10.74 11.73 5.69
C ASP A 12 10.90 11.87 7.22
N GLY A 13 9.98 11.27 7.99
CA GLY A 13 9.93 11.34 9.44
C GLY A 13 9.35 12.65 10.01
N SER A 14 9.05 13.62 9.17
CA SER A 14 8.42 14.86 9.60
C SER A 14 6.91 14.66 9.81
N PHE A 15 6.47 14.69 11.06
CA PHE A 15 5.06 14.58 11.41
C PHE A 15 4.23 15.75 10.83
N GLY A 16 4.77 16.98 10.87
CA GLY A 16 4.11 18.14 10.28
C GLY A 16 3.95 18.02 8.77
N ASN A 17 4.94 17.46 8.07
CA ASN A 17 4.83 17.19 6.64
C ASN A 17 3.77 16.12 6.34
N ALA A 18 3.72 15.05 7.13
CA ALA A 18 2.69 14.01 7.00
C ALA A 18 1.27 14.57 7.14
N MET A 19 1.03 15.46 8.13
CA MET A 19 -0.24 16.17 8.32
C MET A 19 -0.59 17.05 7.11
N ASN A 20 0.39 17.79 6.58
CA ASN A 20 0.18 18.63 5.40
C ASN A 20 -0.15 17.79 4.14
N LEU A 21 0.52 16.66 3.95
CA LEU A 21 0.26 15.74 2.84
C LEU A 21 -1.18 15.20 2.88
N ILE A 22 -1.72 14.87 4.05
CA ILE A 22 -3.14 14.48 4.20
C ILE A 22 -4.05 15.60 3.70
N LYS A 23 -3.84 16.82 4.18
CA LYS A 23 -4.64 17.98 3.79
C LYS A 23 -4.62 18.23 2.29
N VAL A 24 -3.44 18.22 1.67
CA VAL A 24 -3.30 18.47 0.24
C VAL A 24 -3.88 17.33 -0.59
N ALA A 25 -3.71 16.07 -0.18
CA ALA A 25 -4.34 14.93 -0.83
C ALA A 25 -5.87 15.04 -0.83
N ALA A 26 -6.46 15.39 0.32
CA ALA A 26 -7.90 15.60 0.45
C ALA A 26 -8.39 16.77 -0.44
N GLN A 27 -7.68 17.89 -0.44
CA GLN A 27 -7.99 19.03 -1.31
C GLN A 27 -7.86 18.71 -2.81
N SER A 28 -7.02 17.75 -3.16
CA SER A 28 -6.86 17.24 -4.53
C SER A 28 -7.94 16.23 -4.93
N GLY A 29 -8.87 15.88 -4.04
CA GLY A 29 -9.98 14.99 -4.31
C GLY A 29 -9.67 13.50 -4.14
N ALA A 30 -8.63 13.15 -3.39
CA ALA A 30 -8.38 11.75 -3.02
C ALA A 30 -9.47 11.25 -2.06
N ASP A 31 -9.88 9.99 -2.20
CA ASP A 31 -10.82 9.33 -1.29
C ASP A 31 -10.11 8.73 -0.07
N CYS A 32 -8.82 8.42 -0.24
CA CYS A 32 -8.02 7.73 0.75
C CYS A 32 -6.57 8.22 0.71
N VAL A 33 -5.94 8.34 1.87
CA VAL A 33 -4.50 8.61 2.01
C VAL A 33 -3.83 7.38 2.58
N LYS A 34 -2.76 6.92 1.92
CA LYS A 34 -2.05 5.72 2.31
C LYS A 34 -0.63 6.00 2.79
N PHE A 35 -0.26 5.35 3.88
CA PHE A 35 1.06 5.34 4.48
C PHE A 35 1.68 3.94 4.47
N GLN A 36 2.89 3.83 4.96
CA GLN A 36 3.61 2.58 5.19
C GLN A 36 3.97 2.49 6.67
N THR A 37 3.58 1.39 7.31
CA THR A 37 3.87 1.16 8.73
C THR A 37 5.03 0.19 8.85
N HIS A 38 6.22 0.75 9.03
CA HIS A 38 7.46 0.03 9.25
C HIS A 38 7.78 -0.06 10.74
N ILE A 39 8.14 -1.25 11.20
CA ILE A 39 8.72 -1.52 12.53
C ILE A 39 9.99 -2.32 12.27
N PHE A 40 11.13 -1.64 12.14
CA PHE A 40 12.37 -2.20 11.63
C PHE A 40 12.76 -3.51 12.31
N ASP A 41 12.73 -3.56 13.65
CA ASP A 41 13.15 -4.72 14.42
C ASP A 41 12.20 -5.94 14.24
N SER A 42 11.02 -5.75 13.67
CA SER A 42 10.02 -6.80 13.38
C SER A 42 9.93 -7.20 11.90
N GLU A 43 10.57 -6.45 11.01
CA GLU A 43 10.49 -6.68 9.56
C GLU A 43 11.83 -6.97 8.88
N SER A 44 12.95 -6.70 9.55
CA SER A 44 14.27 -6.82 8.94
C SER A 44 15.25 -7.54 9.86
N LEU A 45 16.10 -8.36 9.26
CA LEU A 45 17.28 -8.88 9.95
C LEU A 45 18.28 -7.73 10.18
N PRO A 46 19.04 -7.74 11.31
CA PRO A 46 20.00 -6.67 11.63
C PRO A 46 21.07 -6.46 10.57
N ASP A 47 21.44 -7.53 9.85
CA ASP A 47 22.45 -7.59 8.80
C ASP A 47 21.87 -7.59 7.38
N ALA A 48 20.57 -7.31 7.23
CA ALA A 48 19.96 -7.25 5.91
C ALA A 48 20.63 -6.18 5.03
N PRO A 49 20.96 -6.49 3.78
CA PRO A 49 21.61 -5.53 2.89
C PRO A 49 20.70 -4.33 2.63
N SER A 50 21.30 -3.14 2.64
CA SER A 50 20.57 -1.93 2.24
C SER A 50 20.36 -1.94 0.73
N PRO A 51 19.15 -1.62 0.24
CA PRO A 51 18.91 -1.41 -1.18
C PRO A 51 19.80 -0.30 -1.75
N LYS A 52 20.18 -0.43 -3.02
CA LYS A 52 21.09 0.52 -3.68
C LYS A 52 20.59 1.97 -3.72
N TYR A 53 19.30 2.19 -3.55
CA TYR A 53 18.69 3.53 -3.51
C TYR A 53 18.78 4.20 -2.12
N PHE A 54 19.21 3.48 -1.09
CA PHE A 54 19.65 4.08 0.17
C PHE A 54 21.14 4.45 0.04
N SER A 55 21.45 5.62 -0.52
CA SER A 55 22.82 6.01 -0.81
C SER A 55 23.58 6.55 0.42
N ASP A 56 22.89 7.22 1.33
CA ASP A 56 23.52 8.06 2.36
C ASP A 56 23.23 7.58 3.79
N GLU A 57 22.41 6.55 3.96
CA GLU A 57 21.94 6.09 5.25
C GLU A 57 21.68 4.58 5.20
N ASN A 58 21.93 3.85 6.28
CA ASN A 58 21.56 2.43 6.32
C ASN A 58 20.06 2.26 6.51
N ARG A 59 19.54 1.08 6.08
CA ARG A 59 18.11 0.77 6.11
C ARG A 59 17.50 0.89 7.51
N GLY A 60 18.23 0.48 8.56
CA GLY A 60 17.75 0.53 9.93
C GLY A 60 17.57 1.95 10.44
N ASP A 61 18.55 2.80 10.19
CA ASP A 61 18.49 4.22 10.59
C ASP A 61 17.37 4.94 9.85
N TYR A 62 17.21 4.67 8.55
CA TYR A 62 16.13 5.23 7.75
C TYR A 62 14.75 4.88 8.34
N PHE A 63 14.44 3.59 8.55
CA PHE A 63 13.13 3.20 9.06
C PHE A 63 12.90 3.64 10.51
N LYS A 64 13.93 3.66 11.35
CA LYS A 64 13.82 4.21 12.72
C LYS A 64 13.57 5.70 12.72
N ARG A 65 14.22 6.43 11.84
CA ARG A 65 14.09 7.89 11.71
C ARG A 65 12.72 8.30 11.13
N THR A 66 12.20 7.51 10.21
CA THR A 66 10.91 7.81 9.55
C THR A 66 9.71 7.23 10.27
N ALA A 67 9.90 6.39 11.29
CA ALA A 67 8.82 5.80 12.06
C ALA A 67 8.06 6.84 12.90
N PHE A 68 6.76 6.66 13.01
CA PHE A 68 5.91 7.39 13.93
C PHE A 68 5.54 6.51 15.13
N ASN A 69 5.42 7.15 16.31
CA ASN A 69 4.87 6.49 17.48
C ASN A 69 3.34 6.36 17.38
N PHE A 70 2.74 5.60 18.29
CA PHE A 70 1.30 5.33 18.27
C PHE A 70 0.43 6.59 18.31
N ASP A 71 0.81 7.58 19.15
CA ASP A 71 0.03 8.83 19.27
C ASP A 71 0.11 9.67 17.99
N GLN A 72 1.25 9.65 17.31
CA GLN A 72 1.40 10.30 16.00
C GLN A 72 0.54 9.59 14.94
N TRP A 73 0.56 8.27 14.86
CA TRP A 73 -0.31 7.50 13.96
C TRP A 73 -1.78 7.77 14.22
N LYS A 74 -2.18 7.82 15.50
CA LYS A 74 -3.56 8.16 15.89
C LYS A 74 -3.97 9.54 15.38
N LYS A 75 -3.11 10.54 15.53
CA LYS A 75 -3.36 11.89 15.03
C LYS A 75 -3.42 11.97 13.50
N LEU A 76 -2.58 11.22 12.78
CA LEU A 76 -2.67 11.13 11.31
C LEU A 76 -4.01 10.53 10.86
N ARG A 77 -4.48 9.49 11.54
CA ARG A 77 -5.80 8.92 11.27
C ARG A 77 -6.93 9.92 11.55
N GLU A 78 -6.87 10.61 12.70
CA GLU A 78 -7.83 11.66 13.06
C GLU A 78 -7.81 12.81 12.04
N GLU A 79 -6.64 13.19 11.55
CA GLU A 79 -6.52 14.22 10.51
C GLU A 79 -7.16 13.78 9.18
N CYS A 80 -7.02 12.52 8.80
CA CYS A 80 -7.75 11.98 7.65
C CYS A 80 -9.28 12.10 7.86
N GLU A 81 -9.79 11.78 9.05
CA GLU A 81 -11.20 11.92 9.39
C GLU A 81 -11.66 13.40 9.32
N ASN A 82 -10.86 14.34 9.85
CA ASN A 82 -11.12 15.77 9.80
C ASN A 82 -11.27 16.31 8.37
N HIS A 83 -10.55 15.71 7.44
CA HIS A 83 -10.59 16.05 6.01
C HIS A 83 -11.52 15.16 5.18
N SER A 84 -12.32 14.29 5.83
CA SER A 84 -13.26 13.37 5.17
C SER A 84 -12.60 12.42 4.16
N VAL A 85 -11.34 12.06 4.36
CA VAL A 85 -10.63 11.03 3.61
C VAL A 85 -10.37 9.82 4.50
N LYS A 86 -10.25 8.63 3.90
CA LYS A 86 -9.95 7.40 4.64
C LYS A 86 -8.45 7.30 4.90
N PHE A 87 -8.09 6.81 6.08
CA PHE A 87 -6.72 6.43 6.41
C PHE A 87 -6.47 4.98 6.04
N LEU A 88 -5.43 4.69 5.28
CA LEU A 88 -4.96 3.35 4.92
C LEU A 88 -3.47 3.23 5.22
N SER A 89 -3.00 2.04 5.52
CA SER A 89 -1.58 1.77 5.62
C SER A 89 -1.21 0.36 5.16
N SER A 90 0.03 0.22 4.70
CA SER A 90 0.64 -1.07 4.42
C SER A 90 1.44 -1.52 5.65
N PRO A 91 1.10 -2.64 6.32
CA PRO A 91 1.97 -3.24 7.32
C PRO A 91 3.09 -4.05 6.66
N PHE A 92 4.29 -4.00 7.24
CA PHE A 92 5.45 -4.78 6.80
C PHE A 92 5.87 -5.83 7.85
N SER A 93 5.08 -5.98 8.91
CA SER A 93 5.26 -7.00 9.94
C SER A 93 3.95 -7.31 10.64
N THR A 94 3.92 -8.43 11.38
CA THR A 94 2.76 -8.77 12.21
C THR A 94 2.54 -7.77 13.34
N ASP A 95 3.59 -7.14 13.86
CA ASP A 95 3.49 -6.09 14.88
C ASP A 95 2.88 -4.79 14.30
N ALA A 96 3.19 -4.50 13.02
CA ALA A 96 2.56 -3.39 12.30
C ALA A 96 1.04 -3.63 12.12
N VAL A 97 0.61 -4.89 11.91
CA VAL A 97 -0.82 -5.25 11.90
C VAL A 97 -1.46 -4.96 13.26
N ASP A 98 -0.82 -5.35 14.37
CA ASP A 98 -1.34 -5.09 15.72
C ASP A 98 -1.47 -3.59 16.02
N LEU A 99 -0.51 -2.79 15.54
CA LEU A 99 -0.57 -1.34 15.64
C LEU A 99 -1.77 -0.79 14.86
N LEU A 100 -1.95 -1.23 13.61
CA LEU A 100 -3.04 -0.78 12.75
C LEU A 100 -4.42 -1.23 13.28
N GLU A 101 -4.52 -2.40 13.92
CA GLU A 101 -5.74 -2.82 14.58
C GLU A 101 -6.10 -1.90 15.76
N LYS A 102 -5.13 -1.51 16.58
CA LYS A 102 -5.36 -0.53 17.67
C LYS A 102 -5.81 0.84 17.12
N LEU A 103 -5.43 1.18 15.90
CA LEU A 103 -5.91 2.38 15.20
C LEU A 103 -7.29 2.18 14.57
N ASN A 104 -7.83 0.97 14.58
CA ASN A 104 -9.10 0.61 13.95
C ASN A 104 -9.18 1.03 12.47
N VAL A 105 -8.18 0.63 11.67
CA VAL A 105 -8.18 0.87 10.22
C VAL A 105 -9.35 0.14 9.55
N PHE A 106 -9.88 0.70 8.46
CA PHE A 106 -11.01 0.12 7.74
C PHE A 106 -10.62 -1.04 6.81
N ALA A 107 -9.35 -1.11 6.41
CA ALA A 107 -8.82 -2.08 5.45
C ALA A 107 -7.29 -2.18 5.58
N TYR A 108 -6.71 -3.18 4.94
CA TYR A 108 -5.26 -3.37 4.84
C TYR A 108 -4.78 -3.26 3.39
N LYS A 109 -3.57 -2.74 3.20
CA LYS A 109 -2.86 -2.85 1.92
C LYS A 109 -1.70 -3.82 2.07
N ILE A 110 -1.66 -4.86 1.24
CA ILE A 110 -0.52 -5.74 1.07
C ILE A 110 0.32 -5.19 -0.08
N PRO A 111 1.51 -4.66 0.18
CA PRO A 111 2.40 -4.16 -0.86
C PRO A 111 3.01 -5.33 -1.65
N SER A 112 3.54 -5.06 -2.83
CA SER A 112 4.09 -6.09 -3.71
C SER A 112 5.16 -6.96 -3.05
N GLY A 113 5.97 -6.39 -2.15
CA GLY A 113 7.02 -7.13 -1.43
C GLY A 113 6.50 -8.10 -0.36
N GLU A 114 5.26 -7.94 0.11
CA GLU A 114 4.68 -8.73 1.19
C GLU A 114 3.71 -9.82 0.71
N VAL A 115 3.53 -9.98 -0.59
CA VAL A 115 2.62 -10.98 -1.17
C VAL A 115 3.00 -12.42 -0.77
N THR A 116 4.27 -12.70 -0.55
CA THR A 116 4.77 -14.02 -0.13
C THR A 116 4.96 -14.18 1.38
N ASN A 117 4.67 -13.15 2.16
CA ASN A 117 4.76 -13.18 3.62
C ASN A 117 3.53 -13.88 4.23
N LEU A 118 3.52 -15.22 4.19
CA LEU A 118 2.37 -16.02 4.62
C LEU A 118 1.92 -15.74 6.05
N PRO A 119 2.80 -15.60 7.06
CA PRO A 119 2.38 -15.28 8.42
C PRO A 119 1.63 -13.94 8.52
N LEU A 120 2.07 -12.93 7.75
CA LEU A 120 1.39 -11.63 7.67
C LEU A 120 0.00 -11.77 7.04
N LEU A 121 -0.10 -12.52 5.93
CA LEU A 121 -1.36 -12.75 5.22
C LEU A 121 -2.36 -13.51 6.09
N GLU A 122 -1.93 -14.57 6.78
CA GLU A 122 -2.78 -15.36 7.68
C GLU A 122 -3.31 -14.49 8.83
N LYS A 123 -2.45 -13.65 9.43
CA LYS A 123 -2.86 -12.74 10.49
C LYS A 123 -3.91 -11.74 10.02
N ILE A 124 -3.72 -11.12 8.85
CA ILE A 124 -4.68 -10.18 8.27
C ILE A 124 -5.99 -10.89 7.88
N SER A 125 -5.91 -12.09 7.29
CA SER A 125 -7.09 -12.89 6.96
C SER A 125 -7.95 -13.17 8.17
N ASN A 126 -7.35 -13.52 9.30
CA ASN A 126 -8.07 -13.79 10.54
C ASN A 126 -8.80 -12.57 11.14
N ILE A 127 -8.42 -11.35 10.75
CA ILE A 127 -9.09 -10.12 11.17
C ILE A 127 -10.38 -9.90 10.38
N GLY A 128 -10.45 -10.30 9.11
CA GLY A 128 -11.66 -10.26 8.30
C GLY A 128 -12.01 -8.89 7.70
N LYS A 129 -11.09 -7.93 7.68
CA LYS A 129 -11.29 -6.62 7.03
C LYS A 129 -10.96 -6.66 5.54
N PRO A 130 -11.46 -5.72 4.71
CA PRO A 130 -11.10 -5.64 3.29
C PRO A 130 -9.60 -5.50 3.07
N VAL A 131 -9.09 -6.12 1.99
CA VAL A 131 -7.67 -6.15 1.67
C VAL A 131 -7.41 -5.76 0.22
N PHE A 132 -6.49 -4.82 0.03
CA PHE A 132 -5.93 -4.45 -1.26
C PHE A 132 -4.59 -5.16 -1.45
N ILE A 133 -4.39 -5.96 -2.52
CA ILE A 133 -3.17 -6.74 -2.76
C ILE A 133 -2.51 -6.27 -4.05
N SER A 134 -1.28 -5.77 -3.98
CA SER A 134 -0.49 -5.41 -5.17
C SER A 134 0.34 -6.59 -5.68
N SER A 135 0.41 -6.74 -7.01
CA SER A 135 0.98 -7.92 -7.69
C SER A 135 2.40 -7.73 -8.23
N GLY A 136 3.01 -6.58 -8.04
CA GLY A 136 4.13 -6.11 -8.85
C GLY A 136 5.47 -6.87 -8.72
N MET A 137 5.65 -7.75 -7.75
CA MET A 137 6.88 -8.51 -7.53
C MET A 137 6.64 -10.03 -7.49
N SER A 138 5.45 -10.49 -7.86
CA SER A 138 5.06 -11.87 -7.69
C SER A 138 4.61 -12.49 -9.02
N ASN A 139 4.87 -13.77 -9.16
CA ASN A 139 4.30 -14.59 -10.24
C ASN A 139 2.86 -15.00 -9.91
N TRP A 140 2.17 -15.62 -10.88
CA TRP A 140 0.77 -16.01 -10.72
C TRP A 140 0.54 -17.02 -9.59
N GLU A 141 1.46 -17.94 -9.36
CA GLU A 141 1.33 -18.97 -8.31
C GLU A 141 1.42 -18.35 -6.91
N GLU A 142 2.28 -17.36 -6.74
CA GLU A 142 2.41 -16.60 -5.49
C GLU A 142 1.17 -15.77 -5.21
N ILE A 143 0.65 -15.09 -6.24
CA ILE A 143 -0.60 -14.32 -6.13
C ILE A 143 -1.78 -15.24 -5.83
N ASP A 144 -1.90 -16.38 -6.51
CA ASP A 144 -2.96 -17.37 -6.26
C ASP A 144 -2.96 -17.86 -4.82
N ARG A 145 -1.77 -18.13 -4.27
CA ARG A 145 -1.61 -18.55 -2.87
C ARG A 145 -2.09 -17.47 -1.91
N SER A 146 -1.69 -16.23 -2.14
CA SER A 146 -2.06 -15.08 -1.30
C SER A 146 -3.56 -14.82 -1.35
N VAL A 147 -4.13 -14.82 -2.55
CA VAL A 147 -5.58 -14.69 -2.76
C VAL A 147 -6.33 -15.79 -2.03
N LYS A 148 -5.87 -17.05 -2.13
CA LYS A 148 -6.51 -18.20 -1.46
C LYS A 148 -6.51 -18.05 0.06
N ILE A 149 -5.47 -17.49 0.66
CA ILE A 149 -5.39 -17.26 2.11
C ILE A 149 -6.33 -16.13 2.51
N ILE A 150 -6.24 -14.99 1.85
CA ILE A 150 -6.98 -13.78 2.23
C ILE A 150 -8.49 -13.92 1.96
N SER A 151 -8.87 -14.53 0.83
CA SER A 151 -10.28 -14.67 0.44
C SER A 151 -11.12 -15.58 1.33
N GLN A 152 -10.49 -16.29 2.27
CA GLN A 152 -11.23 -17.11 3.23
C GLN A 152 -12.13 -16.26 4.13
N ASN A 153 -11.68 -15.06 4.49
CA ASN A 153 -12.38 -14.21 5.47
C ASN A 153 -12.51 -12.74 5.04
N CYS A 154 -11.82 -12.31 3.98
CA CYS A 154 -11.75 -10.91 3.58
C CYS A 154 -12.30 -10.67 2.18
N GLU A 155 -12.91 -9.50 1.99
CA GLU A 155 -13.10 -8.95 0.64
C GLU A 155 -11.76 -8.52 0.06
N ILE A 156 -11.54 -8.80 -1.24
CA ILE A 156 -10.27 -8.54 -1.89
C ILE A 156 -10.44 -7.57 -3.06
N VAL A 157 -9.48 -6.66 -3.17
CA VAL A 157 -9.17 -5.93 -4.40
C VAL A 157 -7.76 -6.28 -4.83
N ILE A 158 -7.61 -6.96 -5.97
CA ILE A 158 -6.30 -7.22 -6.55
C ILE A 158 -5.89 -6.02 -7.41
N MET A 159 -4.65 -5.55 -7.22
CA MET A 159 -4.15 -4.37 -7.90
C MET A 159 -3.01 -4.75 -8.84
N GLN A 160 -3.23 -4.56 -10.15
CA GLN A 160 -2.11 -4.58 -11.09
C GLN A 160 -1.08 -3.54 -10.67
N CYS A 161 0.16 -3.94 -10.65
CA CYS A 161 1.27 -3.10 -10.24
C CYS A 161 2.54 -3.53 -11.00
N SER A 162 3.34 -2.57 -11.42
CA SER A 162 4.71 -2.79 -11.91
C SER A 162 5.66 -2.07 -10.97
N SER A 163 6.47 -2.83 -10.22
CA SER A 163 7.38 -2.30 -9.18
C SER A 163 8.67 -1.73 -9.78
N ILE A 164 8.51 -0.85 -10.76
CA ILE A 164 9.58 -0.08 -11.42
C ILE A 164 9.32 1.40 -11.17
N TYR A 165 10.31 2.14 -10.68
CA TYR A 165 10.17 3.54 -10.25
C TYR A 165 11.20 4.44 -10.96
N PRO A 166 10.80 5.33 -11.90
CA PRO A 166 9.46 5.43 -12.49
C PRO A 166 9.17 4.26 -13.45
N CYS A 167 7.90 3.89 -13.59
CA CYS A 167 7.49 2.82 -14.50
C CYS A 167 7.45 3.35 -15.95
N PRO A 168 8.20 2.74 -16.90
CA PRO A 168 8.08 3.10 -18.31
C PRO A 168 6.73 2.61 -18.89
N LYS A 169 6.23 3.30 -19.90
CA LYS A 169 4.90 3.03 -20.48
C LYS A 169 4.73 1.59 -21.00
N GLU A 170 5.81 0.99 -21.45
CA GLU A 170 5.86 -0.39 -21.96
C GLU A 170 5.65 -1.43 -20.87
N SER A 171 5.87 -1.05 -19.60
CA SER A 171 5.82 -1.94 -18.44
C SER A 171 4.58 -1.74 -17.54
N VAL A 172 3.66 -0.83 -17.88
CA VAL A 172 2.47 -0.57 -17.04
C VAL A 172 1.51 -1.76 -16.93
N GLY A 173 1.48 -2.66 -17.91
CA GLY A 173 0.78 -3.95 -17.82
C GLY A 173 -0.73 -3.86 -17.70
N LEU A 174 -1.40 -2.88 -18.32
CA LEU A 174 -2.84 -2.67 -18.18
C LEU A 174 -3.71 -3.84 -18.68
N ASN A 175 -3.19 -4.64 -19.61
CA ASN A 175 -3.83 -5.87 -20.08
C ASN A 175 -4.06 -6.89 -18.96
N ILE A 176 -3.23 -6.89 -17.92
CA ILE A 176 -3.31 -7.78 -16.76
C ILE A 176 -4.58 -7.51 -15.93
N ILE A 177 -5.12 -6.29 -15.94
CA ILE A 177 -6.38 -5.95 -15.25
C ILE A 177 -7.52 -6.89 -15.67
N SER A 178 -7.68 -7.10 -16.98
CA SER A 178 -8.71 -7.99 -17.50
C SER A 178 -8.47 -9.46 -17.14
N GLU A 179 -7.22 -9.88 -17.11
CA GLU A 179 -6.83 -11.24 -16.74
C GLU A 179 -7.09 -11.51 -15.26
N MET A 180 -6.68 -10.60 -14.38
CA MET A 180 -6.96 -10.67 -12.93
C MET A 180 -8.46 -10.76 -12.66
N LYS A 181 -9.26 -9.95 -13.33
CA LYS A 181 -10.72 -9.96 -13.19
C LYS A 181 -11.32 -11.32 -13.55
N LYS A 182 -10.85 -11.93 -14.64
CA LYS A 182 -11.31 -13.27 -15.07
C LYS A 182 -10.84 -14.35 -14.11
N ARG A 183 -9.60 -14.27 -13.64
CA ARG A 183 -8.96 -15.30 -12.81
C ARG A 183 -9.55 -15.35 -11.41
N TYR A 184 -9.78 -14.20 -10.78
CA TYR A 184 -10.16 -14.13 -9.37
C TYR A 184 -11.63 -13.78 -9.11
N GLY A 185 -12.33 -13.27 -10.11
CA GLY A 185 -13.74 -12.90 -9.96
C GLY A 185 -14.02 -11.80 -8.94
N CYS A 186 -12.98 -11.06 -8.51
CA CYS A 186 -13.06 -9.97 -7.52
C CYS A 186 -12.88 -8.59 -8.17
N SER A 187 -12.98 -7.54 -7.36
CA SER A 187 -12.63 -6.18 -7.78
C SER A 187 -11.15 -6.09 -8.14
N VAL A 188 -10.83 -5.34 -9.18
CA VAL A 188 -9.44 -5.11 -9.62
C VAL A 188 -9.13 -3.62 -9.57
N GLY A 189 -7.93 -3.28 -9.11
CA GLY A 189 -7.37 -1.95 -9.07
C GLY A 189 -6.07 -1.83 -9.88
N TYR A 190 -5.51 -0.65 -9.85
CA TYR A 190 -4.21 -0.33 -10.45
C TYR A 190 -3.38 0.51 -9.47
N SER A 191 -2.17 0.04 -9.15
CA SER A 191 -1.16 0.77 -8.38
C SER A 191 -0.15 1.33 -9.36
N ASP A 192 -0.15 2.64 -9.53
CA ASP A 192 0.48 3.37 -10.63
C ASP A 192 1.83 3.98 -10.23
N HIS A 193 2.89 3.59 -10.92
CA HIS A 193 4.24 4.17 -10.80
C HIS A 193 4.69 4.90 -12.08
N TYR A 194 3.78 5.06 -13.05
CA TYR A 194 4.01 5.89 -14.23
C TYR A 194 3.99 7.38 -13.86
N THR A 195 4.83 8.20 -14.49
CA THR A 195 4.95 9.63 -14.15
C THR A 195 3.75 10.47 -14.57
N GLY A 196 3.06 10.09 -15.64
CA GLY A 196 1.85 10.78 -16.14
C GLY A 196 0.56 10.29 -15.46
N ILE A 197 -0.57 10.75 -15.96
CA ILE A 197 -1.93 10.35 -15.49
C ILE A 197 -2.61 9.38 -16.46
N GLU A 198 -2.06 9.18 -17.65
CA GLU A 198 -2.68 8.46 -18.75
C GLU A 198 -2.88 6.98 -18.41
N ALA A 199 -1.92 6.36 -17.72
CA ALA A 199 -2.02 4.97 -17.30
C ALA A 199 -3.16 4.77 -16.29
N ALA A 200 -3.31 5.67 -15.32
CA ALA A 200 -4.39 5.66 -14.34
C ALA A 200 -5.77 5.82 -14.99
N ILE A 201 -5.90 6.76 -15.96
CA ILE A 201 -7.13 6.98 -16.73
C ILE A 201 -7.47 5.75 -17.56
N ALA A 202 -6.49 5.17 -18.25
CA ALA A 202 -6.67 3.98 -19.06
C ALA A 202 -7.05 2.76 -18.19
N ALA A 203 -6.42 2.57 -17.04
CA ALA A 203 -6.77 1.52 -16.08
C ALA A 203 -8.24 1.66 -15.62
N ALA A 204 -8.67 2.88 -15.31
CA ALA A 204 -10.05 3.15 -14.95
C ALA A 204 -11.02 2.82 -16.11
N ALA A 205 -10.68 3.17 -17.35
CA ALA A 205 -11.48 2.83 -18.54
C ALA A 205 -11.56 1.31 -18.77
N LEU A 206 -10.50 0.56 -18.45
CA LEU A 206 -10.45 -0.91 -18.51
C LEU A 206 -11.19 -1.59 -17.35
N GLY A 207 -11.76 -0.83 -16.43
CA GLY A 207 -12.61 -1.35 -15.36
C GLY A 207 -11.92 -1.49 -14.00
N ALA A 208 -10.76 -0.89 -13.80
CA ALA A 208 -10.20 -0.76 -12.46
C ALA A 208 -11.14 0.06 -11.55
N THR A 209 -11.42 -0.48 -10.38
CA THR A 209 -12.32 0.14 -9.38
C THR A 209 -11.56 0.96 -8.35
N VAL A 210 -10.26 0.70 -8.23
CA VAL A 210 -9.33 1.38 -7.32
C VAL A 210 -8.12 1.84 -8.12
N ILE A 211 -7.72 3.09 -7.93
CA ILE A 211 -6.48 3.67 -8.46
C ILE A 211 -5.64 4.15 -7.29
N GLU A 212 -4.42 3.67 -7.21
CA GLU A 212 -3.43 4.14 -6.24
C GLU A 212 -2.28 4.81 -6.99
N LYS A 213 -1.86 5.97 -6.53
CA LYS A 213 -0.74 6.70 -7.14
C LYS A 213 0.05 7.44 -6.08
N HIS A 214 1.38 7.46 -6.26
CA HIS A 214 2.27 8.25 -5.40
C HIS A 214 1.90 9.73 -5.44
N PHE A 215 1.95 10.32 -4.25
CA PHE A 215 1.62 11.70 -3.99
C PHE A 215 2.75 12.36 -3.20
N THR A 216 3.31 13.46 -3.69
CA THR A 216 4.44 14.19 -3.10
C THR A 216 4.17 15.68 -3.03
#